data_0f4538d9ccf334ae8898afff489c1cf7
#
_entry.id   0f4538d9ccf334ae8898afff489c1cf7
#
_cell.length_a   1.000
_cell.length_b   1.000
_cell.length_c   1.000
_cell.angle_alpha   90.00
_cell.angle_beta   90.00
_cell.angle_gamma   90.00
#
_symmetry.space_group_name_H-M   'P 1'
#
loop_
_entity.id
_entity.type
_entity.pdbx_description
1 polymer ?
#
loop_
_entity_poly.entity_id
_entity_poly.type
_entity_poly.pdbx_seq_one_letter_code
_entity_poly.pdbx_strand_id
1 'polypeptide(L)'
;MSLLIPKIAKYGVMIIFMIFFLQIKPVLAANHSTNKFGIHLAQPQDEDIDRAADLVNGTGGRWGYITLVIHEDDKSRDKWQPIFDKLRDRGLVPIIRIATSPEGENWKRPNEEDADEWVAFLNSLHWVVKNRYIILFNEPNHASEWGGEVDPKSFAQVNETFARKLKKADGDFFVMMGGMDASAPQSKPLYMDEKVFIQEVVGEIGVDDFNELFDGLSSHSYPNPNFAGSPNSSGRGTVKTYEWELSLLSSLGIKSLPVFITETGWNGDVLSRTQIAEKFQYAFQNIWIPDDRVIAVTPFVLNYQGEPFLKFSWVKEGNGGVYPEYEMVRDMEKLDGNPEIYQDGSFDMADFPHDIVEQSTYHLRVDVTNNGQAIWSRENGYGFMLENVEPSQYLISSFGEIKPFETRTIDIYFSTLDELGEFKSRIVLYRNEDMVISSSHWDYEVVSLPLLLYKISLFPKRTTTDSDFELQIYNQHEELVFRKGGLQVVDGQGSIEKVDNIALGQKYRVVLLKKQYLPRQTYADFQKGENEVTFEPMIPLDFDGDGAVGWGDLGAVLKNLRLLGMWMI
;
A
#
# COMPACT_ATOMS: atom_id res chain seq x y z
N MET A 1 -3.73 -89.31 -24.83
CA MET A 1 -3.20 -89.11 -26.19
C MET A 1 -3.00 -87.62 -26.37
N SER A 2 -1.81 -87.19 -26.40
CA SER A 2 -1.31 -85.82 -26.45
C SER A 2 -1.59 -85.14 -27.80
N LEU A 3 -1.93 -83.84 -27.74
CA LEU A 3 -1.75 -82.98 -28.93
C LEU A 3 -1.30 -81.56 -28.51
N LEU A 4 -0.18 -81.17 -29.16
CA LEU A 4 0.53 -79.93 -29.01
C LEU A 4 -0.28 -78.72 -29.43
N ILE A 5 -0.09 -77.61 -28.69
CA ILE A 5 -0.54 -76.27 -29.05
C ILE A 5 0.68 -75.44 -29.49
N PRO A 6 0.70 -74.77 -30.65
CA PRO A 6 1.71 -73.77 -30.97
C PRO A 6 1.35 -72.40 -30.44
N LYS A 7 2.37 -71.75 -29.86
CA LYS A 7 2.32 -70.33 -29.42
C LYS A 7 2.20 -69.42 -30.64
N ILE A 8 1.21 -68.54 -30.63
CA ILE A 8 1.14 -67.36 -31.49
C ILE A 8 1.18 -66.13 -30.60
N ALA A 9 2.27 -65.38 -30.72
CA ALA A 9 2.42 -64.06 -30.08
C ALA A 9 1.50 -63.04 -30.74
N LYS A 10 0.61 -62.43 -29.98
CA LYS A 10 -0.15 -61.26 -30.42
C LYS A 10 0.41 -60.02 -29.73
N TYR A 11 0.98 -59.12 -30.54
CA TYR A 11 1.28 -57.74 -30.10
C TYR A 11 -0.03 -56.98 -29.88
N GLY A 12 -0.38 -56.74 -28.63
CA GLY A 12 -1.43 -55.81 -28.24
C GLY A 12 -0.90 -54.40 -28.25
N VAL A 13 -1.36 -53.60 -29.21
CA VAL A 13 -1.17 -52.14 -29.18
C VAL A 13 -2.06 -51.59 -28.10
N MET A 14 -1.43 -51.16 -26.97
CA MET A 14 -2.13 -50.49 -25.88
C MET A 14 -2.20 -49.00 -26.22
N ILE A 15 -3.36 -48.58 -26.74
CA ILE A 15 -3.68 -47.15 -26.91
C ILE A 15 -3.99 -46.58 -25.51
N ILE A 16 -3.03 -45.87 -24.95
CA ILE A 16 -3.21 -45.10 -23.72
C ILE A 16 -3.98 -43.82 -24.11
N PHE A 17 -5.28 -43.81 -23.87
CA PHE A 17 -6.06 -42.55 -23.83
C PHE A 17 -5.62 -41.75 -22.60
N MET A 18 -4.74 -40.77 -22.81
CA MET A 18 -4.38 -39.78 -21.80
C MET A 18 -5.53 -38.80 -21.72
N ILE A 19 -6.52 -39.08 -20.86
CA ILE A 19 -7.57 -38.12 -20.49
C ILE A 19 -6.89 -37.06 -19.64
N PHE A 20 -6.55 -35.93 -20.26
CA PHE A 20 -6.26 -34.71 -19.54
C PHE A 20 -7.54 -34.27 -18.81
N PHE A 21 -7.70 -34.67 -17.57
CA PHE A 21 -8.56 -33.94 -16.65
C PHE A 21 -7.93 -32.56 -16.45
N LEU A 22 -8.38 -31.56 -17.22
CA LEU A 22 -8.29 -30.20 -16.76
C LEU A 22 -9.03 -30.15 -15.42
N GLN A 23 -8.28 -30.20 -14.34
CA GLN A 23 -8.75 -29.75 -13.06
C GLN A 23 -8.94 -28.24 -13.19
N ILE A 24 -10.12 -27.85 -13.66
CA ILE A 24 -10.66 -26.52 -13.38
C ILE A 24 -10.81 -26.53 -11.85
N LYS A 25 -9.76 -26.08 -11.15
CA LYS A 25 -9.96 -25.64 -9.76
C LYS A 25 -11.05 -24.58 -9.86
N PRO A 26 -12.18 -24.74 -9.15
CA PRO A 26 -13.04 -23.59 -8.97
C PRO A 26 -12.12 -22.52 -8.36
N VAL A 27 -11.95 -21.41 -9.06
CA VAL A 27 -11.52 -20.19 -8.41
C VAL A 27 -12.61 -19.96 -7.38
N LEU A 28 -12.34 -20.38 -6.14
CA LEU A 28 -13.09 -19.87 -5.01
C LEU A 28 -12.91 -18.36 -5.17
N ALA A 29 -13.98 -17.69 -5.60
CA ALA A 29 -14.08 -16.25 -5.41
C ALA A 29 -13.72 -16.05 -3.96
N ALA A 30 -12.58 -15.44 -3.70
CA ALA A 30 -12.22 -15.02 -2.37
C ALA A 30 -13.44 -14.25 -1.88
N ASN A 31 -14.02 -14.64 -0.76
CA ASN A 31 -15.10 -13.91 -0.11
C ASN A 31 -14.51 -12.55 0.28
N HIS A 32 -14.47 -11.62 -0.66
CA HIS A 32 -14.13 -10.24 -0.36
C HIS A 32 -15.32 -9.68 0.40
N SER A 33 -15.22 -9.68 1.72
CA SER A 33 -16.17 -8.95 2.54
C SER A 33 -16.10 -7.49 2.13
N THR A 34 -17.22 -6.93 1.70
CA THR A 34 -17.31 -5.52 1.34
C THR A 34 -18.02 -4.76 2.44
N ASN A 35 -17.44 -3.63 2.84
CA ASN A 35 -18.15 -2.63 3.59
C ASN A 35 -19.06 -1.87 2.62
N LYS A 36 -20.36 -2.25 2.56
CA LYS A 36 -21.31 -1.70 1.59
C LYS A 36 -21.70 -0.24 1.84
N PHE A 37 -21.31 0.32 3.01
CA PHE A 37 -21.61 1.69 3.34
C PHE A 37 -20.77 2.66 2.53
N GLY A 38 -21.39 3.71 2.07
CA GLY A 38 -20.75 4.78 1.33
C GLY A 38 -21.52 6.09 1.47
N ILE A 39 -20.99 7.15 0.85
CA ILE A 39 -21.63 8.46 0.76
C ILE A 39 -21.11 9.21 -0.47
N HIS A 40 -21.96 10.06 -1.05
CA HIS A 40 -21.56 10.94 -2.15
C HIS A 40 -21.00 12.26 -1.56
N LEU A 41 -19.81 12.68 -2.02
CA LEU A 41 -19.22 13.97 -1.70
C LEU A 41 -19.40 14.93 -2.86
N ALA A 42 -20.05 16.08 -2.61
CA ALA A 42 -20.16 17.13 -3.61
C ALA A 42 -18.80 17.79 -3.90
N GLN A 43 -17.98 17.96 -2.86
CA GLN A 43 -16.62 18.46 -2.97
C GLN A 43 -15.72 17.72 -1.97
N PRO A 44 -14.51 17.27 -2.38
CA PRO A 44 -13.62 16.48 -1.54
C PRO A 44 -12.74 17.36 -0.63
N GLN A 45 -13.36 18.19 0.21
CA GLN A 45 -12.62 18.95 1.21
C GLN A 45 -12.17 18.04 2.33
N ASP A 46 -11.05 18.38 2.98
CA ASP A 46 -10.43 17.57 4.03
C ASP A 46 -11.39 17.20 5.15
N GLU A 47 -12.19 18.17 5.60
CA GLU A 47 -13.17 17.98 6.67
C GLU A 47 -14.31 17.04 6.25
N ASP A 48 -14.76 17.13 4.99
CA ASP A 48 -15.83 16.26 4.48
C ASP A 48 -15.31 14.84 4.22
N ILE A 49 -14.04 14.65 3.85
CA ILE A 49 -13.40 13.31 3.78
C ILE A 49 -13.33 12.69 5.18
N ASP A 50 -12.93 13.47 6.20
CA ASP A 50 -12.86 12.98 7.58
C ASP A 50 -14.25 12.62 8.13
N ARG A 51 -15.27 13.43 7.86
CA ARG A 51 -16.67 13.12 8.19
C ARG A 51 -17.18 11.88 7.44
N ALA A 52 -16.85 11.76 6.17
CA ALA A 52 -17.21 10.58 5.38
C ALA A 52 -16.59 9.31 5.97
N ALA A 53 -15.32 9.35 6.37
CA ALA A 53 -14.66 8.22 7.01
C ALA A 53 -15.31 7.86 8.35
N ASP A 54 -15.62 8.84 9.20
CA ASP A 54 -16.38 8.61 10.44
C ASP A 54 -17.75 7.96 10.16
N LEU A 55 -18.45 8.41 9.13
CA LEU A 55 -19.75 7.87 8.75
C LEU A 55 -19.67 6.42 8.25
N VAL A 56 -18.83 6.16 7.23
CA VAL A 56 -18.87 4.89 6.50
C VAL A 56 -17.98 3.82 7.10
N ASN A 57 -16.98 4.19 7.90
CA ASN A 57 -16.07 3.30 8.60
C ASN A 57 -16.28 3.27 10.12
N GLY A 58 -17.24 4.02 10.65
CA GLY A 58 -17.61 3.97 12.07
C GLY A 58 -18.01 2.55 12.50
N THR A 59 -17.96 2.28 13.81
CA THR A 59 -18.43 1.02 14.42
C THR A 59 -17.83 -0.25 13.78
N GLY A 60 -16.49 -0.30 13.69
CA GLY A 60 -15.73 -1.50 13.29
C GLY A 60 -15.53 -1.68 11.80
N GLY A 61 -15.94 -0.73 10.97
CA GLY A 61 -15.78 -0.78 9.52
C GLY A 61 -14.47 -0.19 9.02
N ARG A 62 -14.10 -0.60 7.80
CA ARG A 62 -13.04 -0.02 6.98
C ARG A 62 -13.38 -0.22 5.51
N TRP A 63 -12.82 0.60 4.63
CA TRP A 63 -12.99 0.48 3.20
C TRP A 63 -14.42 0.71 2.70
N GLY A 64 -15.12 1.65 3.35
CA GLY A 64 -16.39 2.19 2.82
C GLY A 64 -16.15 3.00 1.54
N TYR A 65 -17.23 3.24 0.78
CA TYR A 65 -17.16 3.83 -0.56
C TYR A 65 -17.47 5.32 -0.56
N ILE A 66 -16.77 6.05 -1.43
CA ILE A 66 -16.99 7.48 -1.63
C ILE A 66 -17.20 7.75 -3.12
N THR A 67 -18.39 8.23 -3.49
CA THR A 67 -18.61 8.76 -4.84
C THR A 67 -18.15 10.22 -4.92
N LEU A 68 -17.30 10.50 -5.89
CA LEU A 68 -16.72 11.82 -6.18
C LEU A 68 -16.98 12.18 -7.64
N VAL A 69 -17.24 13.47 -7.91
CA VAL A 69 -17.38 13.99 -9.27
C VAL A 69 -16.13 14.73 -9.68
N ILE A 70 -15.57 14.37 -10.84
CA ILE A 70 -14.48 15.11 -11.48
C ILE A 70 -15.01 15.74 -12.76
N HIS A 71 -14.88 17.05 -12.86
CA HIS A 71 -15.29 17.81 -14.03
C HIS A 71 -14.16 17.87 -15.09
N GLU A 72 -14.52 18.05 -16.36
CA GLU A 72 -13.56 18.07 -17.47
C GLU A 72 -12.51 19.18 -17.35
N ASP A 73 -12.82 20.29 -16.70
CA ASP A 73 -11.94 21.42 -16.42
C ASP A 73 -11.12 21.26 -15.12
N ASP A 74 -11.31 20.17 -14.39
CA ASP A 74 -10.67 19.92 -13.08
C ASP A 74 -9.72 18.68 -13.11
N LYS A 75 -9.23 18.29 -14.27
CA LYS A 75 -8.32 17.15 -14.46
C LYS A 75 -6.89 17.50 -14.06
N SER A 76 -6.64 17.81 -12.79
CA SER A 76 -5.32 18.13 -12.25
C SER A 76 -4.81 17.02 -11.33
N ARG A 77 -3.71 16.35 -11.71
CA ARG A 77 -3.06 15.34 -10.86
C ARG A 77 -2.62 15.95 -9.52
N ASP A 78 -2.08 17.17 -9.53
CA ASP A 78 -1.59 17.84 -8.32
C ASP A 78 -2.71 18.15 -7.33
N LYS A 79 -3.95 18.32 -7.79
CA LYS A 79 -5.14 18.45 -6.95
C LYS A 79 -5.64 17.09 -6.49
N TRP A 80 -5.80 16.12 -7.40
CA TRP A 80 -6.50 14.88 -7.10
C TRP A 80 -5.64 13.82 -6.42
N GLN A 81 -4.31 13.79 -6.65
CA GLN A 81 -3.46 12.79 -5.97
C GLN A 81 -3.46 12.96 -4.45
N PRO A 82 -3.32 14.14 -3.86
CA PRO A 82 -3.44 14.33 -2.41
C PRO A 82 -4.80 13.88 -1.84
N ILE A 83 -5.90 14.05 -2.61
CA ILE A 83 -7.22 13.55 -2.24
C ILE A 83 -7.22 12.03 -2.19
N PHE A 84 -6.70 11.35 -3.21
CA PHE A 84 -6.57 9.89 -3.25
C PHE A 84 -5.70 9.36 -2.11
N ASP A 85 -4.61 10.05 -1.81
CA ASP A 85 -3.72 9.68 -0.69
C ASP A 85 -4.44 9.82 0.64
N LYS A 86 -5.24 10.88 0.83
CA LYS A 86 -6.07 11.04 2.02
C LYS A 86 -7.18 9.99 2.11
N LEU A 87 -7.82 9.62 1.00
CA LEU A 87 -8.80 8.52 0.97
C LEU A 87 -8.14 7.20 1.38
N ARG A 88 -6.92 6.93 0.94
CA ARG A 88 -6.12 5.76 1.34
C ARG A 88 -5.82 5.78 2.84
N ASP A 89 -5.36 6.91 3.37
CA ASP A 89 -5.08 7.09 4.80
C ASP A 89 -6.32 6.82 5.65
N ARG A 90 -7.52 7.13 5.14
CA ARG A 90 -8.81 6.93 5.81
C ARG A 90 -9.47 5.57 5.51
N GLY A 91 -8.85 4.72 4.68
CA GLY A 91 -9.43 3.44 4.27
C GLY A 91 -10.76 3.63 3.53
N LEU A 92 -10.80 4.51 2.53
CA LEU A 92 -11.97 4.83 1.72
C LEU A 92 -11.73 4.42 0.26
N VAL A 93 -12.72 3.80 -0.37
CA VAL A 93 -12.68 3.35 -1.77
C VAL A 93 -13.33 4.41 -2.65
N PRO A 94 -12.59 5.08 -3.57
CA PRO A 94 -13.17 6.05 -4.47
C PRO A 94 -13.95 5.39 -5.61
N ILE A 95 -15.15 5.92 -5.89
CA ILE A 95 -15.92 5.74 -7.11
C ILE A 95 -15.93 7.10 -7.82
N ILE A 96 -15.32 7.20 -8.97
CA ILE A 96 -15.18 8.47 -9.69
C ILE A 96 -16.25 8.56 -10.77
N ARG A 97 -17.15 9.54 -10.65
CA ARG A 97 -18.03 9.94 -11.73
C ARG A 97 -17.38 11.05 -12.54
N ILE A 98 -17.13 10.82 -13.81
CA ILE A 98 -16.65 11.87 -14.70
C ILE A 98 -17.83 12.72 -15.20
N ALA A 99 -17.61 14.01 -15.29
CA ALA A 99 -18.60 14.98 -15.74
C ALA A 99 -17.98 16.01 -16.70
N THR A 100 -18.81 16.54 -17.58
CA THR A 100 -18.43 17.67 -18.44
C THR A 100 -18.57 18.99 -17.69
N SER A 101 -18.46 20.10 -18.40
CA SER A 101 -18.67 21.45 -17.84
C SER A 101 -20.10 21.93 -18.12
N PRO A 102 -20.65 22.84 -17.26
CA PRO A 102 -21.92 23.49 -17.54
C PRO A 102 -21.86 24.36 -18.81
N GLU A 103 -22.85 24.26 -19.66
CA GLU A 103 -23.05 25.08 -20.85
C GLU A 103 -24.47 25.66 -20.87
N GLY A 104 -24.62 26.86 -20.33
CA GLY A 104 -25.92 27.46 -20.10
C GLY A 104 -26.70 26.74 -19.00
N GLU A 105 -27.89 26.22 -19.32
CA GLU A 105 -28.73 25.42 -18.40
C GLU A 105 -28.48 23.92 -18.48
N ASN A 106 -27.55 23.49 -19.35
CA ASN A 106 -27.26 22.08 -19.59
C ASN A 106 -25.80 21.75 -19.26
N TRP A 107 -25.51 20.47 -19.07
CA TRP A 107 -24.17 19.95 -19.14
C TRP A 107 -23.76 19.78 -20.61
N LYS A 108 -22.52 20.17 -20.96
CA LYS A 108 -21.94 19.98 -22.29
C LYS A 108 -22.00 18.50 -22.67
N ARG A 109 -22.40 18.21 -23.90
CA ARG A 109 -22.32 16.85 -24.45
C ARG A 109 -20.84 16.49 -24.67
N PRO A 110 -20.34 15.38 -24.09
CA PRO A 110 -18.96 14.95 -24.33
C PRO A 110 -18.81 14.40 -25.76
N ASN A 111 -17.59 14.43 -26.28
CA ASN A 111 -17.24 13.83 -27.56
C ASN A 111 -16.34 12.61 -27.35
N GLU A 112 -16.25 11.73 -28.36
CA GLU A 112 -15.40 10.55 -28.30
C GLU A 112 -13.90 10.89 -28.18
N GLU A 113 -13.46 12.02 -28.75
CA GLU A 113 -12.09 12.52 -28.69
C GLU A 113 -11.67 12.92 -27.28
N ASP A 114 -12.60 13.35 -26.44
CA ASP A 114 -12.34 13.76 -25.04
C ASP A 114 -11.80 12.58 -24.21
N ALA A 115 -12.07 11.33 -24.64
CA ALA A 115 -11.66 10.13 -23.92
C ALA A 115 -10.14 10.00 -23.74
N ASP A 116 -9.32 10.45 -24.70
CA ASP A 116 -7.85 10.31 -24.60
C ASP A 116 -7.29 11.13 -23.43
N GLU A 117 -7.78 12.35 -23.25
CA GLU A 117 -7.36 13.21 -22.15
C GLU A 117 -7.84 12.68 -20.81
N TRP A 118 -9.08 12.20 -20.73
CA TRP A 118 -9.61 11.56 -19.53
C TRP A 118 -8.82 10.32 -19.14
N VAL A 119 -8.54 9.44 -20.09
CA VAL A 119 -7.74 8.22 -19.85
C VAL A 119 -6.34 8.57 -19.36
N ALA A 120 -5.67 9.54 -20.01
CA ALA A 120 -4.34 9.99 -19.60
C ALA A 120 -4.35 10.52 -18.16
N PHE A 121 -5.34 11.33 -17.81
CA PHE A 121 -5.49 11.88 -16.45
C PHE A 121 -5.76 10.77 -15.42
N LEU A 122 -6.78 9.95 -15.62
CA LEU A 122 -7.19 8.91 -14.67
C LEU A 122 -6.09 7.85 -14.48
N ASN A 123 -5.35 7.53 -15.54
CA ASN A 123 -4.23 6.59 -15.48
C ASN A 123 -2.97 7.19 -14.82
N SER A 124 -2.87 8.51 -14.74
CA SER A 124 -1.77 9.18 -14.03
C SER A 124 -1.90 9.15 -12.50
N LEU A 125 -3.08 8.85 -11.97
CA LEU A 125 -3.35 8.80 -10.54
C LEU A 125 -2.89 7.48 -9.93
N HIS A 126 -2.33 7.54 -8.74
CA HIS A 126 -2.07 6.37 -7.93
C HIS A 126 -3.33 6.00 -7.14
N TRP A 127 -4.08 5.05 -7.66
CA TRP A 127 -5.37 4.61 -7.12
C TRP A 127 -5.23 3.97 -5.73
N VAL A 128 -6.31 4.10 -4.95
CA VAL A 128 -6.35 3.63 -3.56
C VAL A 128 -6.40 2.11 -3.46
N VAL A 129 -7.16 1.49 -4.36
CA VAL A 129 -7.35 0.04 -4.50
C VAL A 129 -7.14 -0.36 -5.95
N LYS A 130 -7.03 -1.66 -6.23
CA LYS A 130 -6.78 -2.18 -7.56
C LYS A 130 -7.91 -1.82 -8.53
N ASN A 131 -9.17 -2.06 -8.15
CA ASN A 131 -10.30 -1.69 -8.98
C ASN A 131 -10.46 -0.17 -9.05
N ARG A 132 -10.33 0.38 -10.24
CA ARG A 132 -10.45 1.82 -10.56
C ARG A 132 -11.88 2.11 -10.98
N TYR A 133 -12.78 2.33 -10.01
CA TYR A 133 -14.21 2.50 -10.26
C TYR A 133 -14.52 3.81 -10.96
N ILE A 134 -15.06 3.72 -12.19
CA ILE A 134 -15.43 4.86 -13.03
C ILE A 134 -16.91 4.77 -13.40
N ILE A 135 -17.62 5.88 -13.21
CA ILE A 135 -18.97 6.10 -13.74
C ILE A 135 -18.87 7.09 -14.90
N LEU A 136 -19.38 6.71 -16.05
CA LEU A 136 -19.38 7.54 -17.25
C LEU A 136 -20.64 8.40 -17.28
N PHE A 137 -20.48 9.68 -16.85
CA PHE A 137 -21.51 10.73 -16.88
C PHE A 137 -22.66 10.50 -15.90
N ASN A 138 -23.80 11.20 -16.10
CA ASN A 138 -24.93 11.27 -15.19
C ASN A 138 -26.26 11.36 -15.98
N GLU A 139 -27.28 10.65 -15.54
CA GLU A 139 -28.69 10.72 -15.96
C GLU A 139 -28.96 11.17 -17.42
N PRO A 140 -28.33 10.52 -18.45
CA PRO A 140 -28.38 10.99 -19.83
C PRO A 140 -29.78 10.87 -20.48
N ASN A 141 -30.74 10.29 -19.76
CA ASN A 141 -32.15 10.29 -20.12
C ASN A 141 -32.87 11.61 -19.77
N HIS A 142 -32.10 12.61 -19.28
CA HIS A 142 -32.47 14.02 -19.19
C HIS A 142 -31.69 14.85 -20.20
N ALA A 143 -32.35 15.72 -20.94
CA ALA A 143 -31.70 16.59 -21.93
C ALA A 143 -30.65 17.53 -21.28
N SER A 144 -30.93 18.04 -20.07
CA SER A 144 -30.02 18.89 -19.32
C SER A 144 -28.68 18.23 -19.00
N GLU A 145 -28.63 16.91 -18.91
CA GLU A 145 -27.43 16.14 -18.66
C GLU A 145 -26.66 15.77 -19.94
N TRP A 146 -27.25 15.99 -21.14
CA TRP A 146 -26.68 15.56 -22.43
C TRP A 146 -26.75 16.64 -23.53
N GLY A 147 -26.31 17.87 -23.24
CA GLY A 147 -26.21 18.95 -24.22
C GLY A 147 -27.53 19.55 -24.67
N GLY A 148 -28.61 19.40 -23.88
CA GLY A 148 -29.93 19.97 -24.15
C GLY A 148 -30.87 19.06 -24.99
N GLU A 149 -30.45 17.82 -25.29
CA GLU A 149 -31.27 16.84 -26.02
C GLU A 149 -30.95 15.42 -25.57
N VAL A 150 -31.98 14.60 -25.33
CA VAL A 150 -31.82 13.18 -25.03
C VAL A 150 -31.48 12.40 -26.31
N ASP A 151 -30.27 11.82 -26.35
CA ASP A 151 -29.73 11.12 -27.51
C ASP A 151 -29.03 9.81 -27.07
N PRO A 152 -29.77 8.69 -26.95
CA PRO A 152 -29.22 7.39 -26.55
C PRO A 152 -28.11 6.88 -27.49
N LYS A 153 -28.19 7.20 -28.78
CA LYS A 153 -27.19 6.76 -29.75
C LYS A 153 -25.84 7.45 -29.52
N SER A 154 -25.84 8.77 -29.41
CA SER A 154 -24.62 9.52 -29.08
C SER A 154 -24.05 9.09 -27.71
N PHE A 155 -24.91 8.88 -26.71
CA PHE A 155 -24.50 8.38 -25.41
C PHE A 155 -23.84 7.00 -25.53
N ALA A 156 -24.40 6.07 -26.28
CA ALA A 156 -23.84 4.75 -26.50
C ALA A 156 -22.45 4.81 -27.13
N GLN A 157 -22.27 5.59 -28.21
CA GLN A 157 -20.98 5.73 -28.93
C GLN A 157 -19.89 6.33 -28.08
N VAL A 158 -20.20 7.38 -27.34
CA VAL A 158 -19.24 8.02 -26.41
C VAL A 158 -18.84 7.06 -25.29
N ASN A 159 -19.83 6.39 -24.65
CA ASN A 159 -19.55 5.46 -23.55
C ASN A 159 -18.74 4.24 -24.02
N GLU A 160 -19.05 3.70 -25.19
CA GLU A 160 -18.27 2.61 -25.79
C GLU A 160 -16.82 3.03 -26.02
N THR A 161 -16.59 4.21 -26.61
CA THR A 161 -15.24 4.74 -26.87
C THR A 161 -14.47 4.95 -25.58
N PHE A 162 -15.08 5.57 -24.56
CA PHE A 162 -14.44 5.77 -23.26
C PHE A 162 -14.10 4.44 -22.58
N ALA A 163 -15.04 3.50 -22.52
CA ALA A 163 -14.82 2.21 -21.88
C ALA A 163 -13.69 1.41 -22.56
N ARG A 164 -13.67 1.35 -23.91
CA ARG A 164 -12.61 0.68 -24.67
C ARG A 164 -11.24 1.30 -24.40
N LYS A 165 -11.14 2.64 -24.40
CA LYS A 165 -9.87 3.34 -24.16
C LYS A 165 -9.40 3.18 -22.71
N LEU A 166 -10.29 3.24 -21.73
CA LEU A 166 -9.96 3.00 -20.31
C LEU A 166 -9.41 1.58 -20.12
N LYS A 167 -10.15 0.56 -20.57
CA LYS A 167 -9.71 -0.85 -20.44
C LYS A 167 -8.44 -1.18 -21.21
N LYS A 168 -8.22 -0.52 -22.35
CA LYS A 168 -6.95 -0.65 -23.09
C LYS A 168 -5.78 -0.03 -22.36
N ALA A 169 -5.98 1.06 -21.64
CA ALA A 169 -4.93 1.73 -20.87
C ALA A 169 -4.54 0.93 -19.63
N ASP A 170 -5.53 0.37 -18.94
CA ASP A 170 -5.30 -0.49 -17.78
C ASP A 170 -6.52 -1.39 -17.55
N GLY A 171 -6.29 -2.70 -17.39
CA GLY A 171 -7.34 -3.69 -17.15
C GLY A 171 -8.07 -3.56 -15.83
N ASP A 172 -7.52 -2.79 -14.89
CA ASP A 172 -8.10 -2.54 -13.56
C ASP A 172 -9.17 -1.43 -13.55
N PHE A 173 -9.40 -0.75 -14.67
CA PHE A 173 -10.54 0.15 -14.78
C PHE A 173 -11.84 -0.64 -14.76
N PHE A 174 -12.63 -0.42 -13.70
CA PHE A 174 -13.95 -0.96 -13.50
C PHE A 174 -14.98 0.08 -13.97
N VAL A 175 -15.56 -0.15 -15.15
CA VAL A 175 -16.35 0.87 -15.86
C VAL A 175 -17.84 0.61 -15.70
N MET A 176 -18.59 1.65 -15.35
CA MET A 176 -20.05 1.68 -15.24
C MET A 176 -20.59 2.83 -16.09
N MET A 177 -21.73 2.63 -16.73
CA MET A 177 -22.49 3.75 -17.32
C MET A 177 -23.09 4.62 -16.21
N GLY A 178 -23.38 5.89 -16.51
CA GLY A 178 -24.11 6.77 -15.59
C GLY A 178 -25.49 6.18 -15.24
N GLY A 179 -25.83 6.28 -13.95
CA GLY A 179 -27.17 5.91 -13.49
C GLY A 179 -28.26 6.76 -14.18
N MET A 180 -29.46 6.22 -14.29
CA MET A 180 -30.59 6.86 -14.95
C MET A 180 -31.60 7.40 -13.94
N ASP A 181 -32.32 8.47 -14.28
CA ASP A 181 -33.55 8.78 -13.56
C ASP A 181 -34.66 7.76 -13.93
N ALA A 182 -34.94 6.88 -12.98
CA ALA A 182 -35.97 5.84 -13.12
C ALA A 182 -37.39 6.38 -13.25
N SER A 183 -37.60 7.66 -12.95
CA SER A 183 -38.91 8.32 -12.96
C SER A 183 -39.11 9.24 -14.16
N ALA A 184 -38.11 9.40 -15.01
CA ALA A 184 -38.19 10.24 -16.20
C ALA A 184 -39.34 9.81 -17.12
N PRO A 185 -40.21 10.75 -17.60
CA PRO A 185 -41.28 10.45 -18.50
C PRO A 185 -40.78 10.25 -19.95
N GLN A 186 -41.54 9.53 -20.79
CA GLN A 186 -41.26 9.47 -22.21
C GLN A 186 -41.74 10.77 -22.88
N SER A 187 -40.87 11.80 -22.90
CA SER A 187 -41.23 13.15 -23.40
C SER A 187 -40.00 13.81 -24.09
N LYS A 188 -39.63 13.25 -25.27
CA LYS A 188 -38.56 13.83 -26.10
C LYS A 188 -38.94 15.26 -26.57
N PRO A 189 -37.97 16.19 -26.71
CA PRO A 189 -36.52 15.96 -26.57
C PRO A 189 -36.00 16.05 -25.12
N LEU A 190 -36.84 16.42 -24.13
CA LEU A 190 -36.41 16.78 -22.79
C LEU A 190 -36.13 15.57 -21.88
N TYR A 191 -36.95 14.54 -22.01
CA TYR A 191 -36.87 13.33 -21.19
C TYR A 191 -37.12 12.07 -21.99
N MET A 192 -36.52 10.98 -21.54
CA MET A 192 -36.79 9.66 -22.09
C MET A 192 -36.96 8.64 -20.97
N ASP A 193 -37.98 7.80 -21.11
CA ASP A 193 -38.22 6.67 -20.23
C ASP A 193 -36.98 5.78 -20.15
N GLU A 194 -36.55 5.47 -18.93
CA GLU A 194 -35.33 4.70 -18.67
C GLU A 194 -35.26 3.39 -19.41
N LYS A 195 -36.37 2.60 -19.46
CA LYS A 195 -36.42 1.34 -20.17
C LYS A 195 -36.12 1.52 -21.66
N VAL A 196 -36.74 2.52 -22.27
CA VAL A 196 -36.57 2.79 -23.71
C VAL A 196 -35.15 3.28 -23.96
N PHE A 197 -34.60 4.12 -23.09
CA PHE A 197 -33.24 4.62 -23.19
C PHE A 197 -32.21 3.46 -23.12
N ILE A 198 -32.28 2.59 -22.09
CA ILE A 198 -31.39 1.44 -21.93
C ILE A 198 -31.52 0.48 -23.15
N GLN A 199 -32.72 0.25 -23.64
CA GLN A 199 -32.93 -0.62 -24.82
C GLN A 199 -32.26 -0.06 -26.09
N GLU A 200 -32.32 1.26 -26.30
CA GLU A 200 -31.66 1.90 -27.46
C GLU A 200 -30.14 1.88 -27.30
N VAL A 201 -29.60 2.13 -26.07
CA VAL A 201 -28.16 2.08 -25.78
C VAL A 201 -27.60 0.67 -25.97
N VAL A 202 -28.24 -0.35 -25.39
CA VAL A 202 -27.78 -1.74 -25.54
C VAL A 202 -27.88 -2.18 -27.00
N GLY A 203 -28.93 -1.73 -27.71
CA GLY A 203 -29.08 -2.01 -29.13
C GLY A 203 -28.02 -1.38 -30.03
N GLU A 204 -27.52 -0.18 -29.70
CA GLU A 204 -26.44 0.51 -30.43
C GLU A 204 -25.06 -0.11 -30.13
N ILE A 205 -24.73 -0.39 -28.89
CA ILE A 205 -23.42 -0.98 -28.46
C ILE A 205 -23.36 -2.46 -28.90
N GLY A 206 -24.47 -3.19 -28.80
CA GLY A 206 -24.50 -4.64 -28.95
C GLY A 206 -24.22 -5.37 -27.64
N VAL A 207 -24.86 -6.56 -27.50
CA VAL A 207 -24.84 -7.34 -26.24
C VAL A 207 -23.43 -7.82 -25.86
N ASP A 208 -22.67 -8.30 -26.86
CA ASP A 208 -21.33 -8.85 -26.61
C ASP A 208 -20.36 -7.76 -26.15
N ASP A 209 -20.34 -6.63 -26.86
CA ASP A 209 -19.51 -5.48 -26.52
C ASP A 209 -19.92 -4.86 -25.17
N PHE A 210 -21.22 -4.77 -24.89
CA PHE A 210 -21.70 -4.31 -23.60
C PHE A 210 -21.19 -5.20 -22.44
N ASN A 211 -21.28 -6.52 -22.64
CA ASN A 211 -20.80 -7.49 -21.64
C ASN A 211 -19.29 -7.49 -21.46
N GLU A 212 -18.50 -7.09 -22.46
CA GLU A 212 -17.05 -6.94 -22.36
C GLU A 212 -16.65 -5.64 -21.64
N LEU A 213 -17.35 -4.54 -21.95
CA LEU A 213 -16.93 -3.19 -21.60
C LEU A 213 -17.41 -2.74 -20.23
N PHE A 214 -18.60 -3.18 -19.79
CA PHE A 214 -19.17 -2.70 -18.53
C PHE A 214 -19.16 -3.77 -17.46
N ASP A 215 -18.61 -3.40 -16.30
CA ASP A 215 -18.30 -4.31 -15.20
C ASP A 215 -19.34 -4.29 -14.08
N GLY A 216 -20.13 -3.22 -13.99
CA GLY A 216 -21.12 -3.03 -12.94
C GLY A 216 -22.29 -2.15 -13.37
N LEU A 217 -23.33 -2.19 -12.57
CA LEU A 217 -24.51 -1.34 -12.68
C LEU A 217 -24.40 -0.17 -11.68
N SER A 218 -24.35 1.06 -12.19
CA SER A 218 -24.58 2.28 -11.42
C SER A 218 -26.08 2.56 -11.42
N SER A 219 -26.74 2.55 -10.28
CA SER A 219 -28.19 2.75 -10.13
C SER A 219 -28.50 3.99 -9.31
N HIS A 220 -29.45 4.80 -9.81
CA HIS A 220 -30.07 5.88 -9.07
C HIS A 220 -31.39 5.42 -8.45
N SER A 221 -31.29 4.68 -7.34
CA SER A 221 -32.41 4.03 -6.68
C SER A 221 -33.15 4.98 -5.72
N TYR A 222 -33.80 6.02 -6.24
CA TYR A 222 -34.53 7.00 -5.44
C TYR A 222 -35.97 6.54 -5.13
N PRO A 223 -36.43 6.77 -3.87
CA PRO A 223 -37.78 6.40 -3.40
C PRO A 223 -38.83 7.41 -3.81
N ASN A 224 -39.38 7.31 -5.00
CA ASN A 224 -40.44 8.17 -5.53
C ASN A 224 -41.86 7.74 -5.04
N PRO A 225 -42.86 8.62 -5.07
CA PRO A 225 -42.83 9.99 -5.59
C PRO A 225 -42.18 11.00 -4.63
N ASN A 226 -41.65 12.09 -5.19
CA ASN A 226 -41.06 13.24 -4.46
C ASN A 226 -39.89 12.86 -3.55
N PHE A 227 -39.18 11.77 -3.81
CA PHE A 227 -38.13 11.24 -2.95
C PHE A 227 -38.61 10.98 -1.51
N ALA A 228 -39.88 10.58 -1.33
CA ALA A 228 -40.50 10.36 -0.05
C ALA A 228 -41.12 8.96 0.13
N GLY A 229 -40.94 8.10 -0.85
CA GLY A 229 -41.49 6.75 -0.91
C GLY A 229 -41.09 5.87 0.27
N SER A 230 -41.86 4.79 0.45
CA SER A 230 -41.57 3.77 1.47
C SER A 230 -40.36 2.94 1.08
N PRO A 231 -39.42 2.62 2.00
CA PRO A 231 -38.34 1.68 1.71
C PRO A 231 -38.85 0.25 1.43
N ASN A 232 -40.09 -0.07 1.83
CA ASN A 232 -40.72 -1.38 1.54
C ASN A 232 -41.24 -1.52 0.10
N SER A 233 -41.32 -0.41 -0.64
CA SER A 233 -41.77 -0.44 -2.04
C SER A 233 -40.77 -1.19 -2.92
N SER A 234 -41.24 -1.81 -3.99
CA SER A 234 -40.43 -2.57 -4.95
C SER A 234 -40.72 -2.14 -6.38
N GLY A 235 -39.78 -2.43 -7.27
CA GLY A 235 -39.84 -2.07 -8.70
C GLY A 235 -39.18 -0.72 -8.98
N ARG A 236 -39.37 -0.24 -10.21
CA ARG A 236 -38.78 1.00 -10.71
C ARG A 236 -39.24 2.23 -9.91
N GLY A 237 -38.37 3.18 -9.68
CA GLY A 237 -38.64 4.39 -8.91
C GLY A 237 -38.72 4.15 -7.40
N THR A 238 -38.08 3.12 -6.88
CA THR A 238 -37.98 2.82 -5.44
C THR A 238 -36.51 2.61 -5.03
N VAL A 239 -36.24 2.40 -3.75
CA VAL A 239 -34.89 2.01 -3.27
C VAL A 239 -34.41 0.67 -3.78
N LYS A 240 -35.28 -0.07 -4.51
CA LYS A 240 -35.02 -1.33 -5.20
C LYS A 240 -35.03 -1.21 -6.72
N THR A 241 -34.86 -0.02 -7.26
CA THR A 241 -34.80 0.21 -8.71
C THR A 241 -33.79 -0.71 -9.38
N TYR A 242 -32.62 -0.91 -8.76
CA TYR A 242 -31.56 -1.80 -9.26
C TYR A 242 -32.05 -3.24 -9.56
N GLU A 243 -33.00 -3.77 -8.80
CA GLU A 243 -33.58 -5.11 -9.07
C GLU A 243 -34.32 -5.15 -10.39
N TRP A 244 -35.06 -4.08 -10.69
CA TRP A 244 -35.78 -3.91 -11.94
C TRP A 244 -34.82 -3.68 -13.11
N GLU A 245 -33.78 -2.83 -12.93
CA GLU A 245 -32.71 -2.59 -13.92
C GLU A 245 -31.98 -3.89 -14.28
N LEU A 246 -31.57 -4.70 -13.30
CA LEU A 246 -30.96 -6.01 -13.53
C LEU A 246 -31.88 -6.95 -14.31
N SER A 247 -33.19 -6.94 -14.01
CA SER A 247 -34.17 -7.75 -14.74
C SER A 247 -34.33 -7.30 -16.18
N LEU A 248 -34.33 -5.99 -16.43
CA LEU A 248 -34.33 -5.40 -17.75
C LEU A 248 -33.09 -5.80 -18.55
N LEU A 249 -31.89 -5.57 -17.98
CA LEU A 249 -30.60 -5.92 -18.61
C LEU A 249 -30.51 -7.41 -18.94
N SER A 250 -30.91 -8.26 -17.98
CA SER A 250 -30.99 -9.72 -18.24
C SER A 250 -31.93 -10.08 -19.39
N SER A 251 -33.06 -9.39 -19.53
CA SER A 251 -34.00 -9.61 -20.66
C SER A 251 -33.41 -9.20 -22.01
N LEU A 252 -32.40 -8.34 -22.03
CA LEU A 252 -31.65 -7.89 -23.20
C LEU A 252 -30.41 -8.78 -23.48
N GLY A 253 -30.12 -9.79 -22.65
CA GLY A 253 -28.98 -10.69 -22.82
C GLY A 253 -27.70 -10.24 -22.09
N ILE A 254 -27.80 -9.23 -21.25
CA ILE A 254 -26.65 -8.75 -20.47
C ILE A 254 -26.39 -9.69 -19.27
N LYS A 255 -25.11 -9.99 -19.01
CA LYS A 255 -24.65 -10.77 -17.86
C LYS A 255 -25.11 -10.16 -16.53
N SER A 256 -25.13 -10.96 -15.48
CA SER A 256 -25.35 -10.42 -14.13
C SER A 256 -24.23 -9.45 -13.74
N LEU A 257 -24.58 -8.24 -13.38
CA LEU A 257 -23.66 -7.18 -12.97
C LEU A 257 -23.73 -6.97 -11.47
N PRO A 258 -22.60 -6.74 -10.79
CA PRO A 258 -22.59 -6.21 -9.43
C PRO A 258 -23.18 -4.81 -9.43
N VAL A 259 -23.88 -4.46 -8.34
CA VAL A 259 -24.66 -3.23 -8.22
C VAL A 259 -23.96 -2.21 -7.33
N PHE A 260 -23.87 -1.00 -7.82
CA PHE A 260 -23.47 0.19 -7.09
C PHE A 260 -24.65 1.15 -7.06
N ILE A 261 -25.28 1.33 -5.90
CA ILE A 261 -26.33 2.35 -5.73
C ILE A 261 -25.62 3.67 -5.51
N THR A 262 -25.35 4.36 -6.60
CA THR A 262 -24.47 5.54 -6.64
C THR A 262 -25.19 6.81 -6.26
N GLU A 263 -26.54 6.81 -6.33
CA GLU A 263 -27.37 7.85 -5.77
C GLU A 263 -28.66 7.25 -5.20
N THR A 264 -29.03 7.70 -4.03
CA THR A 264 -30.31 7.47 -3.34
C THR A 264 -30.48 8.48 -2.22
N GLY A 265 -31.70 8.64 -1.72
CA GLY A 265 -31.94 9.55 -0.59
C GLY A 265 -33.41 9.94 -0.46
N TRP A 266 -33.73 10.48 0.70
CA TRP A 266 -35.06 11.01 1.00
C TRP A 266 -35.04 12.51 1.16
N ASN A 267 -36.14 13.14 0.74
CA ASN A 267 -36.32 14.60 0.71
C ASN A 267 -36.65 15.19 2.09
N GLY A 268 -35.75 16.00 2.65
CA GLY A 268 -35.89 16.66 3.92
C GLY A 268 -36.94 17.78 3.96
N ASP A 269 -37.44 18.27 2.80
CA ASP A 269 -38.55 19.23 2.74
C ASP A 269 -39.92 18.53 2.90
N VAL A 270 -39.97 17.22 2.66
CA VAL A 270 -41.20 16.41 2.71
C VAL A 270 -41.28 15.58 3.98
N LEU A 271 -40.15 15.04 4.43
CA LEU A 271 -40.05 14.17 5.60
C LEU A 271 -39.23 14.81 6.71
N SER A 272 -39.58 14.51 7.96
CA SER A 272 -38.71 14.90 9.07
C SER A 272 -37.37 14.11 9.03
N ARG A 273 -36.32 14.72 9.53
CA ARG A 273 -34.97 14.08 9.57
C ARG A 273 -34.98 12.77 10.37
N THR A 274 -35.79 12.64 11.41
CA THR A 274 -35.97 11.38 12.13
C THR A 274 -36.59 10.29 11.25
N GLN A 275 -37.61 10.64 10.47
CA GLN A 275 -38.20 9.67 9.51
C GLN A 275 -37.21 9.26 8.42
N ILE A 276 -36.35 10.19 7.96
CA ILE A 276 -35.29 9.88 6.99
C ILE A 276 -34.28 8.90 7.62
N ALA A 277 -33.85 9.15 8.83
CA ALA A 277 -32.94 8.26 9.56
C ALA A 277 -33.49 6.82 9.71
N GLU A 278 -34.76 6.70 10.12
CA GLU A 278 -35.46 5.40 10.23
C GLU A 278 -35.55 4.69 8.87
N LYS A 279 -35.79 5.43 7.78
CA LYS A 279 -35.87 4.86 6.44
C LYS A 279 -34.51 4.38 5.94
N PHE A 280 -33.42 5.13 6.18
CA PHE A 280 -32.06 4.66 5.87
C PHE A 280 -31.68 3.43 6.68
N GLN A 281 -31.97 3.44 7.99
CA GLN A 281 -31.72 2.27 8.83
C GLN A 281 -32.42 1.02 8.28
N TYR A 282 -33.71 1.15 7.94
CA TYR A 282 -34.47 0.04 7.39
C TYR A 282 -33.90 -0.44 6.06
N ALA A 283 -33.57 0.47 5.14
CA ALA A 283 -33.07 0.14 3.83
C ALA A 283 -31.70 -0.56 3.89
N PHE A 284 -30.76 -0.04 4.71
CA PHE A 284 -29.48 -0.72 4.92
C PHE A 284 -29.68 -2.12 5.54
N GLN A 285 -30.42 -2.24 6.63
CA GLN A 285 -30.53 -3.49 7.37
C GLN A 285 -31.30 -4.59 6.65
N ASN A 286 -32.35 -4.23 5.88
CA ASN A 286 -33.31 -5.20 5.36
C ASN A 286 -33.27 -5.36 3.82
N ILE A 287 -32.56 -4.48 3.12
CA ILE A 287 -32.55 -4.46 1.66
C ILE A 287 -31.12 -4.57 1.13
N TRP A 288 -30.28 -3.56 1.39
CA TRP A 288 -29.00 -3.43 0.71
C TRP A 288 -27.89 -4.33 1.30
N ILE A 289 -27.77 -4.42 2.63
CA ILE A 289 -26.77 -5.28 3.29
C ILE A 289 -27.04 -6.77 3.00
N PRO A 290 -28.29 -7.29 3.08
CA PRO A 290 -28.56 -8.69 2.83
C PRO A 290 -28.45 -9.11 1.35
N ASP A 291 -28.42 -8.17 0.41
CA ASP A 291 -28.37 -8.47 -1.01
C ASP A 291 -26.92 -8.56 -1.51
N ASP A 292 -26.43 -9.76 -1.78
CA ASP A 292 -25.05 -10.01 -2.22
C ASP A 292 -24.70 -9.39 -3.57
N ARG A 293 -25.69 -8.96 -4.36
CA ARG A 293 -25.48 -8.25 -5.63
C ARG A 293 -25.03 -6.80 -5.40
N VAL A 294 -25.43 -6.20 -4.27
CA VAL A 294 -25.09 -4.82 -3.89
C VAL A 294 -23.67 -4.77 -3.30
N ILE A 295 -22.80 -4.03 -3.95
CA ILE A 295 -21.41 -3.83 -3.55
C ILE A 295 -21.25 -2.56 -2.69
N ALA A 296 -21.90 -1.47 -3.11
CA ALA A 296 -21.83 -0.18 -2.45
C ALA A 296 -23.15 0.58 -2.53
N VAL A 297 -23.42 1.37 -1.49
CA VAL A 297 -24.52 2.33 -1.48
C VAL A 297 -23.96 3.69 -1.06
N THR A 298 -24.00 4.68 -1.96
CA THR A 298 -23.51 6.03 -1.72
C THR A 298 -24.67 7.05 -1.77
N PRO A 299 -25.41 7.22 -0.67
CA PRO A 299 -26.50 8.20 -0.62
C PRO A 299 -26.03 9.60 -1.03
N PHE A 300 -26.88 10.31 -1.75
CA PHE A 300 -26.69 11.70 -2.11
C PHE A 300 -27.29 12.60 -1.01
N VAL A 301 -26.57 13.44 -0.28
CA VAL A 301 -25.17 13.84 -0.37
C VAL A 301 -24.67 14.20 1.05
N LEU A 302 -23.37 13.99 1.36
CA LEU A 302 -22.85 14.28 2.69
C LEU A 302 -23.04 15.74 3.09
N ASN A 303 -22.50 16.66 2.28
CA ASN A 303 -22.50 18.09 2.57
C ASN A 303 -22.80 18.88 1.29
N TYR A 304 -23.93 19.56 1.28
CA TYR A 304 -24.30 20.49 0.21
C TYR A 304 -25.02 21.69 0.84
N GLN A 305 -24.47 22.89 0.67
CA GLN A 305 -24.86 24.09 1.39
C GLN A 305 -25.70 25.08 0.53
N GLY A 306 -26.46 24.58 -0.45
CA GLY A 306 -27.26 25.40 -1.35
C GLY A 306 -28.43 24.66 -1.99
N GLU A 307 -29.27 25.41 -2.66
CA GLU A 307 -30.34 24.85 -3.49
C GLU A 307 -29.77 24.36 -4.84
N PRO A 308 -30.35 23.34 -5.45
CA PRO A 308 -31.61 22.65 -5.05
C PRO A 308 -31.37 21.43 -4.14
N PHE A 309 -30.13 21.16 -3.67
CA PHE A 309 -29.76 19.89 -3.04
C PHE A 309 -29.61 19.96 -1.51
N LEU A 310 -29.80 21.13 -0.88
CA LEU A 310 -29.72 21.28 0.58
C LEU A 310 -30.63 20.27 1.32
N LYS A 311 -31.80 19.97 0.77
CA LYS A 311 -32.76 18.99 1.31
C LYS A 311 -32.22 17.55 1.42
N PHE A 312 -31.19 17.21 0.67
CA PHE A 312 -30.52 15.91 0.73
C PHE A 312 -29.24 15.91 1.55
N SER A 313 -28.76 17.09 2.00
CA SER A 313 -27.54 17.20 2.78
C SER A 313 -27.69 16.51 4.14
N TRP A 314 -26.65 15.73 4.53
CA TRP A 314 -26.57 15.09 5.85
C TRP A 314 -25.89 16.00 6.88
N VAL A 315 -25.19 17.04 6.41
CA VAL A 315 -24.63 18.12 7.22
C VAL A 315 -25.61 19.29 7.22
N LYS A 316 -25.83 19.88 8.40
CA LYS A 316 -26.74 21.02 8.58
C LYS A 316 -26.22 22.27 7.89
N GLU A 317 -27.12 23.15 7.50
CA GLU A 317 -26.78 24.45 6.94
C GLU A 317 -25.79 25.22 7.84
N GLY A 318 -24.83 25.89 7.23
CA GLY A 318 -23.77 26.61 7.93
C GLY A 318 -22.74 25.70 8.64
N ASN A 319 -22.65 24.42 8.28
CA ASN A 319 -21.80 23.41 8.94
C ASN A 319 -22.10 23.24 10.44
N GLY A 320 -23.35 23.51 10.87
CA GLY A 320 -23.81 23.50 12.26
C GLY A 320 -23.97 22.11 12.90
N GLY A 321 -23.28 21.09 12.37
CA GLY A 321 -23.35 19.69 12.82
C GLY A 321 -24.04 18.78 11.81
N VAL A 322 -24.41 17.59 12.22
CA VAL A 322 -25.01 16.57 11.34
C VAL A 322 -26.50 16.37 11.62
N TYR A 323 -27.21 15.84 10.64
CA TYR A 323 -28.61 15.43 10.80
C TYR A 323 -28.72 14.00 11.37
N PRO A 324 -29.88 13.60 11.93
CA PRO A 324 -30.08 12.29 12.55
C PRO A 324 -29.73 11.07 11.66
N GLU A 325 -29.92 11.17 10.35
CA GLU A 325 -29.57 10.12 9.41
C GLU A 325 -28.07 9.82 9.37
N TYR A 326 -27.23 10.83 9.57
CA TYR A 326 -25.78 10.63 9.69
C TYR A 326 -25.44 9.79 10.92
N GLU A 327 -25.93 10.21 12.10
CA GLU A 327 -25.67 9.51 13.37
C GLU A 327 -26.21 8.08 13.33
N MET A 328 -27.43 7.91 12.82
CA MET A 328 -28.05 6.59 12.69
C MET A 328 -27.21 5.63 11.84
N VAL A 329 -26.75 6.07 10.66
CA VAL A 329 -25.96 5.22 9.76
C VAL A 329 -24.52 5.04 10.28
N ARG A 330 -23.91 6.08 10.88
CA ARG A 330 -22.59 5.97 11.50
C ARG A 330 -22.56 4.88 12.60
N ASP A 331 -23.60 4.83 13.43
CA ASP A 331 -23.65 3.94 14.59
C ASP A 331 -24.09 2.50 14.24
N MET A 332 -24.46 2.23 12.99
CA MET A 332 -24.70 0.86 12.51
C MET A 332 -23.39 0.07 12.46
N GLU A 333 -23.44 -1.20 12.82
CA GLU A 333 -22.30 -2.13 12.66
C GLU A 333 -21.92 -2.29 11.18
N LYS A 334 -20.63 -2.28 10.91
CA LYS A 334 -20.05 -2.39 9.58
C LYS A 334 -19.03 -3.51 9.51
N LEU A 335 -18.79 -4.01 8.32
CA LEU A 335 -17.73 -4.98 8.08
C LEU A 335 -16.39 -4.27 7.80
N ASP A 336 -15.31 -4.90 8.22
CA ASP A 336 -13.98 -4.54 7.72
C ASP A 336 -13.87 -5.05 6.27
N GLY A 337 -13.96 -4.14 5.31
CA GLY A 337 -13.83 -4.46 3.90
C GLY A 337 -12.42 -4.94 3.58
N ASN A 338 -12.30 -5.81 2.59
CA ASN A 338 -11.00 -6.30 2.12
C ASN A 338 -10.89 -6.15 0.59
N PRO A 339 -10.76 -4.91 0.08
CA PRO A 339 -10.57 -4.68 -1.35
C PRO A 339 -9.24 -5.27 -1.81
N GLU A 340 -9.16 -5.67 -3.08
CA GLU A 340 -7.89 -6.07 -3.69
C GLU A 340 -6.97 -4.85 -3.80
N ILE A 341 -5.72 -4.99 -3.33
CA ILE A 341 -4.71 -3.93 -3.26
C ILE A 341 -3.41 -4.48 -3.84
N TYR A 342 -2.77 -3.74 -4.73
CA TYR A 342 -1.44 -4.08 -5.21
C TYR A 342 -0.41 -4.00 -4.10
N GLN A 343 0.36 -5.06 -3.99
CA GLN A 343 1.51 -5.17 -3.09
C GLN A 343 2.76 -5.24 -3.96
N ASP A 344 3.60 -4.25 -3.87
CA ASP A 344 4.87 -4.19 -4.59
C ASP A 344 5.88 -3.37 -3.80
N GLY A 345 7.16 -3.69 -3.96
CA GLY A 345 8.24 -2.95 -3.31
C GLY A 345 9.60 -3.50 -3.66
N SER A 346 10.61 -2.75 -3.28
CA SER A 346 12.00 -3.10 -3.52
C SER A 346 12.84 -3.00 -2.25
N PHE A 347 13.91 -3.78 -2.21
CA PHE A 347 14.86 -3.85 -1.11
C PHE A 347 16.26 -3.58 -1.66
N ASP A 348 16.95 -2.59 -1.14
CA ASP A 348 18.37 -2.36 -1.43
C ASP A 348 19.22 -2.92 -0.28
N MET A 349 19.95 -3.98 -0.57
CA MET A 349 20.83 -4.72 0.33
C MET A 349 22.30 -4.66 -0.14
N ALA A 350 22.68 -3.64 -0.89
CA ALA A 350 24.01 -3.56 -1.52
C ALA A 350 25.16 -3.66 -0.49
N ASP A 351 24.93 -3.23 0.73
CA ASP A 351 25.92 -3.23 1.82
C ASP A 351 25.92 -4.53 2.66
N PHE A 352 25.09 -5.53 2.33
CA PHE A 352 25.07 -6.79 3.07
C PHE A 352 26.34 -7.58 2.80
N PRO A 353 27.11 -7.97 3.85
CA PRO A 353 28.37 -8.65 3.67
C PRO A 353 28.16 -10.11 3.22
N HIS A 354 29.08 -10.60 2.40
CA HIS A 354 29.09 -12.01 1.99
C HIS A 354 29.80 -12.89 3.03
N ASP A 355 31.05 -12.55 3.40
CA ASP A 355 31.84 -13.33 4.33
C ASP A 355 31.79 -12.70 5.72
N ILE A 356 31.16 -13.39 6.66
CA ILE A 356 30.96 -12.94 8.05
C ILE A 356 31.56 -13.97 9.01
N VAL A 357 31.92 -13.55 10.22
CA VAL A 357 32.56 -14.43 11.18
C VAL A 357 31.57 -15.00 12.20
N GLU A 358 31.89 -16.16 12.75
CA GLU A 358 31.12 -16.83 13.79
C GLU A 358 31.00 -15.98 15.08
N GLN A 359 30.00 -16.28 15.93
CA GLN A 359 29.81 -15.67 17.26
C GLN A 359 29.85 -14.13 17.27
N SER A 360 29.28 -13.53 16.23
CA SER A 360 29.34 -12.09 15.96
C SER A 360 27.97 -11.47 15.75
N THR A 361 27.86 -10.17 15.99
CA THR A 361 26.64 -9.41 15.75
C THR A 361 26.89 -8.30 14.73
N TYR A 362 26.02 -8.23 13.74
CA TYR A 362 26.10 -7.29 12.62
C TYR A 362 24.95 -6.32 12.66
N HIS A 363 25.22 -5.05 12.43
CA HIS A 363 24.21 -4.03 12.17
C HIS A 363 24.07 -3.87 10.66
N LEU A 364 23.03 -4.50 10.10
CA LEU A 364 22.68 -4.45 8.68
C LEU A 364 21.63 -3.37 8.46
N ARG A 365 21.74 -2.64 7.35
CA ARG A 365 20.77 -1.63 6.94
C ARG A 365 20.24 -1.99 5.57
N VAL A 366 18.92 -1.94 5.42
CA VAL A 366 18.24 -2.16 4.16
C VAL A 366 17.31 -0.99 3.86
N ASP A 367 17.43 -0.43 2.67
CA ASP A 367 16.47 0.57 2.20
C ASP A 367 15.31 -0.15 1.52
N VAL A 368 14.11 0.05 2.09
CA VAL A 368 12.88 -0.57 1.63
C VAL A 368 11.99 0.50 1.02
N THR A 369 11.61 0.33 -0.24
CA THR A 369 10.71 1.22 -0.96
C THR A 369 9.37 0.54 -1.17
N ASN A 370 8.28 1.22 -0.79
CA ASN A 370 6.92 0.76 -1.04
C ASN A 370 6.45 1.25 -2.42
N ASN A 371 6.34 0.36 -3.40
CA ASN A 371 5.84 0.66 -4.75
C ASN A 371 4.35 0.28 -4.91
N GLY A 372 3.74 -0.30 -3.86
CA GLY A 372 2.35 -0.76 -3.87
C GLY A 372 1.34 0.32 -3.48
N GLN A 373 0.10 -0.10 -3.29
CA GLN A 373 -1.02 0.77 -2.90
C GLN A 373 -1.26 0.80 -1.39
N ALA A 374 -0.81 -0.22 -0.66
CA ALA A 374 -1.01 -0.33 0.78
C ALA A 374 -0.08 0.59 1.57
N ILE A 375 -0.52 1.01 2.74
CA ILE A 375 0.34 1.63 3.74
C ILE A 375 0.88 0.53 4.64
N TRP A 376 2.19 0.33 4.64
CA TRP A 376 2.83 -0.67 5.49
C TRP A 376 3.04 -0.11 6.89
N SER A 377 2.33 -0.66 7.85
CA SER A 377 2.47 -0.34 9.26
C SER A 377 2.11 -1.56 10.12
N ARG A 378 2.58 -1.57 11.36
CA ARG A 378 2.21 -2.64 12.31
C ARG A 378 0.72 -2.66 12.60
N GLU A 379 0.08 -1.50 12.62
CA GLU A 379 -1.37 -1.37 12.81
C GLU A 379 -2.16 -2.05 11.68
N ASN A 380 -1.62 -2.01 10.46
CA ASN A 380 -2.20 -2.68 9.30
C ASN A 380 -1.78 -4.16 9.16
N GLY A 381 -1.08 -4.70 10.18
CA GLY A 381 -0.64 -6.10 10.23
C GLY A 381 0.66 -6.39 9.48
N TYR A 382 1.39 -5.35 9.01
CA TYR A 382 2.65 -5.55 8.30
C TYR A 382 3.86 -5.68 9.23
N GLY A 383 4.81 -6.51 8.83
CA GLY A 383 6.08 -6.68 9.52
C GLY A 383 7.16 -7.23 8.60
N PHE A 384 8.42 -7.12 9.04
CA PHE A 384 9.56 -7.72 8.32
C PHE A 384 10.12 -8.89 9.09
N MET A 385 10.65 -9.88 8.37
CA MET A 385 11.38 -11.02 8.93
C MET A 385 12.52 -11.44 8.00
N LEU A 386 13.48 -12.16 8.57
CA LEU A 386 14.49 -12.90 7.79
C LEU A 386 14.02 -14.35 7.61
N GLU A 387 13.90 -14.79 6.37
CA GLU A 387 13.58 -16.18 6.04
C GLU A 387 14.82 -17.06 6.24
N ASN A 388 14.65 -18.29 6.72
CA ASN A 388 15.70 -19.27 7.02
C ASN A 388 16.70 -18.83 8.10
N VAL A 389 16.30 -17.94 9.00
CA VAL A 389 17.04 -17.50 10.17
C VAL A 389 16.16 -17.66 11.40
N GLU A 390 16.70 -18.27 12.45
CA GLU A 390 15.95 -18.41 13.71
C GLU A 390 15.63 -17.04 14.31
N PRO A 391 14.40 -16.80 14.78
CA PRO A 391 13.99 -15.51 15.33
C PRO A 391 14.86 -14.97 16.46
N SER A 392 15.57 -15.86 17.17
CA SER A 392 16.50 -15.49 18.24
C SER A 392 17.83 -14.89 17.73
N GLN A 393 18.12 -15.06 16.45
CA GLN A 393 19.37 -14.60 15.83
C GLN A 393 19.26 -13.19 15.22
N TYR A 394 18.06 -12.60 15.18
CA TYR A 394 17.93 -11.26 14.64
C TYR A 394 16.91 -10.41 15.39
N LEU A 395 17.09 -9.11 15.30
CA LEU A 395 16.14 -8.11 15.76
C LEU A 395 15.98 -7.08 14.64
N ILE A 396 14.74 -6.88 14.19
CA ILE A 396 14.41 -5.81 13.24
C ILE A 396 13.82 -4.63 13.99
N SER A 397 14.37 -3.44 13.76
CA SER A 397 13.89 -2.22 14.40
C SER A 397 12.44 -1.88 14.01
N SER A 398 11.80 -1.05 14.80
CA SER A 398 10.49 -0.51 14.45
C SER A 398 10.65 0.43 13.24
N PHE A 399 9.84 0.23 12.20
CA PHE A 399 9.93 0.98 10.95
C PHE A 399 8.89 2.09 10.81
N GLY A 400 7.94 2.20 11.75
CA GLY A 400 6.85 3.17 11.66
C GLY A 400 5.89 2.85 10.51
N GLU A 401 5.45 3.88 9.81
CA GLU A 401 4.57 3.79 8.65
C GLU A 401 5.39 4.04 7.37
N ILE A 402 5.16 3.23 6.32
CA ILE A 402 5.77 3.39 5.00
C ILE A 402 4.64 3.52 3.98
N LYS A 403 4.42 4.74 3.52
CA LYS A 403 3.40 5.06 2.52
C LYS A 403 3.87 4.70 1.10
N PRO A 404 2.95 4.58 0.13
CA PRO A 404 3.32 4.44 -1.27
C PRO A 404 4.37 5.46 -1.71
N PHE A 405 5.37 4.98 -2.46
CA PHE A 405 6.55 5.72 -2.96
C PHE A 405 7.51 6.25 -1.88
N GLU A 406 7.31 5.91 -0.63
CA GLU A 406 8.29 6.18 0.42
C GLU A 406 9.37 5.10 0.47
N THR A 407 10.60 5.55 0.69
CA THR A 407 11.74 4.70 1.04
C THR A 407 12.06 4.88 2.52
N ARG A 408 12.32 3.78 3.22
CA ARG A 408 12.68 3.78 4.63
C ARG A 408 13.83 2.82 4.88
N THR A 409 14.85 3.28 5.59
CA THR A 409 15.92 2.41 6.09
C THR A 409 15.41 1.60 7.27
N ILE A 410 15.59 0.29 7.21
CA ILE A 410 15.27 -0.66 8.29
C ILE A 410 16.58 -1.18 8.85
N ASP A 411 16.77 -1.05 10.16
CA ASP A 411 17.92 -1.61 10.88
C ASP A 411 17.64 -3.05 11.28
N ILE A 412 18.57 -3.94 10.97
CA ILE A 412 18.54 -5.35 11.32
C ILE A 412 19.80 -5.69 12.09
N TYR A 413 19.65 -6.10 13.35
CA TYR A 413 20.73 -6.64 14.15
C TYR A 413 20.72 -8.15 14.00
N PHE A 414 21.72 -8.69 13.34
CA PHE A 414 21.84 -10.11 12.98
C PHE A 414 23.02 -10.73 13.70
N SER A 415 22.83 -11.90 14.34
CA SER A 415 23.87 -12.60 15.09
C SER A 415 24.14 -13.97 14.49
N THR A 416 25.43 -14.25 14.26
CA THR A 416 25.91 -15.59 13.88
C THR A 416 26.15 -16.46 15.12
N LEU A 417 25.93 -17.75 14.97
CA LEU A 417 26.32 -18.77 15.95
C LEU A 417 27.73 -19.32 15.62
N ASP A 418 28.06 -20.47 16.17
CA ASP A 418 29.31 -21.20 15.95
C ASP A 418 29.25 -22.21 14.76
N GLU A 419 28.17 -22.20 14.00
CA GLU A 419 27.99 -23.01 12.83
C GLU A 419 28.64 -22.34 11.61
N LEU A 420 29.65 -23.02 11.02
CA LEU A 420 30.35 -22.51 9.85
C LEU A 420 29.75 -23.09 8.55
N GLY A 421 29.81 -22.33 7.48
CA GLY A 421 29.37 -22.75 6.16
C GLY A 421 28.63 -21.67 5.37
N GLU A 422 28.05 -22.09 4.25
CA GLU A 422 27.27 -21.26 3.36
C GLU A 422 25.80 -21.23 3.81
N PHE A 423 25.22 -20.06 3.86
CA PHE A 423 23.84 -19.81 4.25
C PHE A 423 23.14 -18.93 3.23
N LYS A 424 21.82 -19.00 3.25
CA LYS A 424 20.97 -18.23 2.34
C LYS A 424 19.75 -17.73 3.05
N SER A 425 19.55 -16.42 3.04
CA SER A 425 18.40 -15.74 3.63
C SER A 425 17.80 -14.74 2.67
N ARG A 426 16.65 -14.19 2.99
CA ARG A 426 16.05 -13.02 2.34
C ARG A 426 15.17 -12.28 3.33
N ILE A 427 14.98 -11.00 3.07
CA ILE A 427 14.03 -10.18 3.83
C ILE A 427 12.64 -10.39 3.24
N VAL A 428 11.69 -10.66 4.10
CA VAL A 428 10.28 -10.85 3.74
C VAL A 428 9.45 -9.78 4.43
N LEU A 429 8.64 -9.07 3.66
CA LEU A 429 7.50 -8.31 4.18
C LEU A 429 6.31 -9.26 4.26
N TYR A 430 5.71 -9.39 5.42
CA TYR A 430 4.48 -10.16 5.62
C TYR A 430 3.34 -9.23 6.07
N ARG A 431 2.10 -9.69 5.85
CA ARG A 431 0.89 -9.10 6.43
C ARG A 431 0.15 -10.18 7.19
N ASN A 432 -0.03 -10.00 8.50
CA ASN A 432 -0.47 -11.02 9.42
C ASN A 432 0.48 -12.24 9.37
N GLU A 433 0.13 -13.32 8.69
CA GLU A 433 1.00 -14.50 8.53
C GLU A 433 1.36 -14.77 7.06
N ASP A 434 0.81 -13.99 6.13
CA ASP A 434 1.02 -14.16 4.71
C ASP A 434 2.23 -13.36 4.20
N MET A 435 3.08 -14.01 3.41
CA MET A 435 4.15 -13.32 2.69
C MET A 435 3.56 -12.40 1.62
N VAL A 436 3.96 -11.13 1.64
CA VAL A 436 3.51 -10.09 0.70
C VAL A 436 4.52 -9.93 -0.43
N ILE A 437 5.75 -9.55 -0.09
CA ILE A 437 6.89 -9.41 -1.01
C ILE A 437 8.16 -9.87 -0.32
N SER A 438 9.21 -10.15 -1.10
CA SER A 438 10.52 -10.48 -0.57
C SER A 438 11.64 -9.86 -1.38
N SER A 439 12.79 -9.65 -0.74
CA SER A 439 14.02 -9.26 -1.39
C SER A 439 14.57 -10.39 -2.30
N SER A 440 15.62 -10.08 -3.06
CA SER A 440 16.54 -11.09 -3.55
C SER A 440 17.15 -11.85 -2.37
N HIS A 441 17.78 -12.99 -2.66
CA HIS A 441 18.49 -13.70 -1.62
C HIS A 441 19.80 -12.99 -1.24
N TRP A 442 20.11 -13.04 0.05
CA TRP A 442 21.39 -12.75 0.64
C TRP A 442 22.12 -14.08 0.87
N ASP A 443 23.10 -14.36 0.01
CA ASP A 443 23.98 -15.51 0.15
C ASP A 443 25.19 -15.09 0.97
N TYR A 444 25.49 -15.79 2.07
CA TYR A 444 26.60 -15.45 2.96
C TYR A 444 27.31 -16.71 3.49
N GLU A 445 28.60 -16.56 3.79
CA GLU A 445 29.41 -17.61 4.40
C GLU A 445 29.79 -17.21 5.82
N VAL A 446 29.53 -18.07 6.78
CA VAL A 446 30.04 -17.94 8.16
C VAL A 446 31.37 -18.65 8.28
N VAL A 447 32.39 -17.89 8.62
CA VAL A 447 33.77 -18.39 8.73
C VAL A 447 34.30 -18.26 10.14
N SER A 448 35.42 -18.96 10.43
CA SER A 448 36.07 -18.86 11.75
C SER A 448 36.63 -17.46 12.01
N LEU A 449 36.66 -17.07 13.29
CA LEU A 449 37.23 -15.81 13.78
C LEU A 449 38.70 -15.66 13.33
N PRO A 450 39.08 -14.54 12.68
CA PRO A 450 40.43 -14.30 12.23
C PRO A 450 41.37 -13.90 13.37
N LEU A 451 42.66 -14.18 13.15
CA LEU A 451 43.78 -13.73 13.97
C LEU A 451 44.24 -12.35 13.47
N LEU A 452 44.48 -11.41 14.36
CA LEU A 452 45.09 -10.12 14.05
C LEU A 452 46.45 -10.01 14.71
N LEU A 453 47.50 -9.89 13.93
CA LEU A 453 48.85 -9.51 14.34
C LEU A 453 49.00 -7.99 14.18
N TYR A 454 49.61 -7.31 15.14
CA TYR A 454 49.86 -5.88 15.02
C TYR A 454 51.28 -5.52 15.46
N LYS A 455 51.89 -4.55 14.76
CA LYS A 455 53.25 -4.05 15.00
C LYS A 455 53.19 -2.61 15.44
N ILE A 456 53.92 -2.28 16.53
CA ILE A 456 53.98 -0.94 17.12
C ILE A 456 55.31 -0.69 17.80
N SER A 457 55.79 0.54 17.76
CA SER A 457 56.90 0.99 18.59
C SER A 457 56.51 2.24 19.41
N LEU A 458 57.11 2.41 20.56
CA LEU A 458 56.96 3.59 21.42
C LEU A 458 58.20 4.50 21.27
N PHE A 459 57.99 5.70 20.76
CA PHE A 459 59.10 6.68 20.66
C PHE A 459 59.64 7.01 22.05
N PRO A 460 60.99 7.11 22.23
CA PRO A 460 62.04 7.00 21.24
C PRO A 460 62.61 5.56 21.06
N LYS A 461 62.02 4.54 21.67
CA LYS A 461 62.49 3.14 21.64
C LYS A 461 62.21 2.54 20.26
N ARG A 462 63.19 1.76 19.72
CA ARG A 462 63.01 1.04 18.43
C ARG A 462 62.29 -0.30 18.60
N THR A 463 62.47 -0.93 19.77
CA THR A 463 61.74 -2.16 20.15
C THR A 463 60.95 -1.88 21.42
N THR A 464 59.76 -2.41 21.48
CA THR A 464 58.81 -2.17 22.59
C THR A 464 58.39 -3.50 23.18
N THR A 465 58.63 -3.68 24.51
CA THR A 465 57.95 -4.67 25.32
C THR A 465 57.19 -3.92 26.39
N ASP A 466 55.86 -3.94 26.34
CA ASP A 466 54.98 -3.15 27.20
C ASP A 466 53.57 -3.73 27.23
N SER A 467 52.72 -3.30 28.16
CA SER A 467 51.35 -3.78 28.34
C SER A 467 50.34 -2.61 28.31
N ASP A 468 49.08 -2.95 28.55
CA ASP A 468 47.97 -1.99 28.68
C ASP A 468 47.68 -1.18 27.41
N PHE A 469 47.85 -1.82 26.26
CA PHE A 469 47.32 -1.29 25.01
C PHE A 469 45.84 -1.66 24.87
N GLU A 470 45.10 -0.82 24.16
CA GLU A 470 43.74 -1.08 23.75
C GLU A 470 43.62 -0.94 22.22
N LEU A 471 43.01 -1.92 21.57
CA LEU A 471 42.73 -1.87 20.13
C LEU A 471 41.23 -1.75 19.90
N GLN A 472 40.87 -0.85 19.02
CA GLN A 472 39.51 -0.56 18.60
C GLN A 472 39.42 -0.72 17.07
N ILE A 473 38.32 -1.31 16.57
CA ILE A 473 38.04 -1.43 15.14
C ILE A 473 36.71 -0.75 14.86
N TYR A 474 36.70 0.11 13.85
CA TYR A 474 35.53 0.84 13.38
C TYR A 474 35.19 0.44 11.95
N ASN A 475 33.92 0.24 11.66
CA ASN A 475 33.42 -0.04 10.32
C ASN A 475 33.41 1.21 9.41
N GLN A 476 32.94 1.07 8.18
CA GLN A 476 32.84 2.17 7.21
C GLN A 476 31.86 3.30 7.64
N HIS A 477 30.96 3.02 8.57
CA HIS A 477 30.01 3.98 9.15
C HIS A 477 30.54 4.63 10.45
N GLU A 478 31.85 4.45 10.76
CA GLU A 478 32.49 4.92 11.98
C GLU A 478 31.87 4.33 13.29
N GLU A 479 31.21 3.18 13.20
CA GLU A 479 30.70 2.46 14.36
C GLU A 479 31.79 1.58 14.95
N LEU A 480 31.95 1.60 16.29
CA LEU A 480 32.87 0.74 17.01
C LEU A 480 32.32 -0.70 17.01
N VAL A 481 32.95 -1.58 16.24
CA VAL A 481 32.53 -2.99 16.09
C VAL A 481 33.35 -3.95 16.96
N PHE A 482 34.59 -3.61 17.29
CA PHE A 482 35.44 -4.43 18.14
C PHE A 482 36.26 -3.58 19.09
N ARG A 483 36.45 -4.06 20.35
CA ARG A 483 37.31 -3.43 21.35
C ARG A 483 37.97 -4.47 22.24
N LYS A 484 39.31 -4.38 22.39
CA LYS A 484 40.09 -5.23 23.27
C LYS A 484 41.13 -4.42 24.02
N GLY A 485 41.02 -4.40 25.34
CA GLY A 485 42.00 -3.74 26.23
C GLY A 485 42.92 -4.74 26.90
N GLY A 486 43.92 -4.22 27.67
CA GLY A 486 44.88 -5.05 28.39
C GLY A 486 45.84 -5.82 27.50
N LEU A 487 46.03 -5.36 26.27
CA LEU A 487 46.90 -6.03 25.30
C LEU A 487 48.37 -5.86 25.65
N GLN A 488 49.16 -6.88 25.34
CA GLN A 488 50.61 -6.91 25.53
C GLN A 488 51.31 -6.82 24.16
N VAL A 489 52.47 -6.18 24.17
CA VAL A 489 53.38 -6.07 23.05
C VAL A 489 54.76 -6.57 23.52
N VAL A 490 55.34 -7.53 22.78
CA VAL A 490 56.67 -8.08 23.04
C VAL A 490 57.49 -7.87 21.77
N ASP A 491 58.65 -7.24 21.92
CA ASP A 491 59.54 -6.89 20.80
C ASP A 491 58.84 -6.14 19.64
N GLY A 492 57.90 -5.29 20.00
CA GLY A 492 57.15 -4.49 19.03
C GLY A 492 55.98 -5.23 18.34
N GLN A 493 55.66 -6.43 18.79
CA GLN A 493 54.57 -7.25 18.19
C GLN A 493 53.54 -7.62 19.27
N GLY A 494 52.28 -7.64 18.86
CA GLY A 494 51.18 -8.18 19.64
C GLY A 494 50.19 -8.95 18.75
N SER A 495 49.28 -9.67 19.40
CA SER A 495 48.28 -10.47 18.68
C SER A 495 46.91 -10.44 19.38
N ILE A 496 45.87 -10.63 18.61
CA ILE A 496 44.51 -10.90 19.04
C ILE A 496 44.05 -12.16 18.32
N GLU A 497 43.88 -13.24 19.05
CA GLU A 497 43.60 -14.57 18.46
C GLU A 497 42.22 -14.66 17.81
N LYS A 498 41.25 -13.88 18.25
CA LYS A 498 39.86 -13.90 17.79
C LYS A 498 39.34 -12.48 17.68
N VAL A 499 39.09 -12.06 16.45
CA VAL A 499 38.44 -10.77 16.15
C VAL A 499 37.02 -11.04 15.70
N ASP A 500 36.04 -10.64 16.51
CA ASP A 500 34.61 -10.78 16.23
C ASP A 500 34.02 -9.50 15.64
N ASN A 501 32.74 -9.55 15.25
CA ASN A 501 31.92 -8.45 14.74
C ASN A 501 32.49 -7.74 13.50
N ILE A 502 33.26 -8.46 12.68
CA ILE A 502 33.79 -7.97 11.40
C ILE A 502 33.27 -8.82 10.23
N ALA A 503 33.12 -8.21 9.08
CA ALA A 503 32.90 -8.89 7.80
C ALA A 503 34.21 -8.88 7.00
N LEU A 504 34.53 -9.99 6.35
CA LEU A 504 35.77 -10.08 5.58
C LEU A 504 35.64 -9.32 4.25
N GLY A 505 36.76 -8.84 3.73
CA GLY A 505 36.81 -8.06 2.49
C GLY A 505 36.28 -6.63 2.60
N GLN A 506 35.84 -6.21 3.79
CA GLN A 506 35.47 -4.83 4.06
C GLN A 506 36.64 -4.06 4.70
N LYS A 507 36.66 -2.74 4.47
CA LYS A 507 37.70 -1.87 5.00
C LYS A 507 37.31 -1.35 6.37
N TYR A 508 38.22 -1.55 7.34
CA TYR A 508 38.05 -1.11 8.71
C TYR A 508 39.13 -0.10 9.11
N ARG A 509 38.77 0.87 9.95
CA ARG A 509 39.71 1.75 10.64
C ARG A 509 40.10 1.10 11.96
N VAL A 510 41.38 0.76 12.11
CA VAL A 510 41.93 0.12 13.29
C VAL A 510 42.70 1.18 14.10
N VAL A 511 42.33 1.37 15.36
CA VAL A 511 42.92 2.38 16.26
C VAL A 511 43.60 1.67 17.42
N LEU A 512 44.85 2.01 17.68
CA LEU A 512 45.58 1.54 18.84
C LEU A 512 45.77 2.69 19.82
N LEU A 513 45.41 2.43 21.07
CA LEU A 513 45.43 3.37 22.20
C LEU A 513 46.41 2.89 23.25
N LYS A 514 47.08 3.83 23.87
CA LYS A 514 47.87 3.61 25.06
C LYS A 514 47.88 4.85 25.94
N LYS A 515 47.72 4.68 27.24
CA LYS A 515 47.69 5.81 28.18
C LYS A 515 48.94 6.65 28.06
N GLN A 516 48.80 7.97 28.02
CA GLN A 516 49.84 8.99 27.84
C GLN A 516 50.52 9.02 26.46
N TYR A 517 50.00 8.29 25.48
CA TYR A 517 50.51 8.28 24.12
C TYR A 517 49.41 8.69 23.16
N LEU A 518 49.77 9.47 22.14
CA LEU A 518 48.85 9.80 21.06
C LEU A 518 48.37 8.54 20.35
N PRO A 519 47.04 8.39 20.13
CA PRO A 519 46.47 7.28 19.36
C PRO A 519 47.13 7.11 17.99
N ARG A 520 47.20 5.88 17.51
CA ARG A 520 47.59 5.58 16.15
C ARG A 520 46.49 4.83 15.47
N GLN A 521 46.27 5.16 14.20
CA GLN A 521 45.30 4.47 13.39
C GLN A 521 45.93 3.96 12.08
N THR A 522 45.37 2.88 11.59
CA THR A 522 45.65 2.30 10.29
C THR A 522 44.35 1.74 9.70
N TYR A 523 44.42 1.23 8.49
CA TYR A 523 43.27 0.57 7.87
C TYR A 523 43.62 -0.86 7.55
N ALA A 524 42.62 -1.74 7.65
CA ALA A 524 42.75 -3.16 7.36
C ALA A 524 41.54 -3.67 6.58
N ASP A 525 41.79 -4.55 5.63
CA ASP A 525 40.77 -5.37 4.96
C ASP A 525 40.98 -6.80 5.46
N PHE A 526 40.13 -7.24 6.40
CA PHE A 526 40.29 -8.54 7.02
C PHE A 526 40.02 -9.69 6.03
N GLN A 527 40.85 -10.73 6.12
CA GLN A 527 40.76 -11.96 5.34
C GLN A 527 40.65 -13.19 6.27
N LYS A 528 40.27 -14.35 5.72
CA LYS A 528 40.25 -15.61 6.48
C LYS A 528 41.64 -15.92 7.04
N GLY A 529 41.70 -16.30 8.30
CA GLY A 529 42.94 -16.69 8.97
C GLY A 529 43.73 -15.53 9.56
N GLU A 530 45.02 -15.40 9.19
CA GLU A 530 45.94 -14.43 9.78
C GLU A 530 45.92 -13.08 9.04
N ASN A 531 45.83 -12.00 9.80
CA ASN A 531 45.89 -10.63 9.30
C ASN A 531 46.97 -9.84 10.03
N GLU A 532 47.65 -8.93 9.36
CA GLU A 532 48.72 -8.13 9.94
C GLU A 532 48.49 -6.64 9.68
N VAL A 533 48.64 -5.83 10.72
CA VAL A 533 48.62 -4.35 10.61
C VAL A 533 49.88 -3.76 11.27
N THR A 534 50.35 -2.65 10.71
CA THR A 534 51.49 -1.91 11.29
C THR A 534 51.06 -0.49 11.57
N PHE A 535 51.37 -0.03 12.77
CA PHE A 535 51.10 1.33 13.21
C PHE A 535 52.38 2.18 13.18
N GLU A 536 52.23 3.46 12.88
CA GLU A 536 53.26 4.45 13.08
C GLU A 536 53.67 4.54 14.58
N PRO A 537 54.94 4.88 14.91
CA PRO A 537 55.37 4.98 16.31
C PRO A 537 54.47 5.87 17.15
N MET A 538 54.08 5.40 18.33
CA MET A 538 53.33 6.21 19.30
C MET A 538 54.23 7.22 20.00
N ILE A 539 53.79 8.44 20.12
CA ILE A 539 54.50 9.57 20.74
C ILE A 539 53.89 9.86 22.10
N PRO A 540 54.72 9.95 23.18
CA PRO A 540 54.22 10.15 24.54
C PRO A 540 53.94 11.64 24.81
N LEU A 541 52.82 12.17 24.35
CA LEU A 541 52.45 13.58 24.51
C LEU A 541 50.96 13.79 24.82
N ASP A 542 50.24 12.75 25.14
CA ASP A 542 48.80 12.80 25.48
C ASP A 542 48.64 12.50 26.99
N PHE A 543 48.89 13.52 27.83
CA PHE A 543 48.90 13.39 29.28
C PHE A 543 47.52 13.61 29.91
N ASP A 544 46.62 14.31 29.26
CA ASP A 544 45.23 14.50 29.70
C ASP A 544 44.26 13.48 29.14
N GLY A 545 44.67 12.74 28.09
CA GLY A 545 43.91 11.63 27.47
C GLY A 545 42.85 12.08 26.49
N ASP A 546 42.98 13.29 25.92
CA ASP A 546 42.05 13.82 24.95
C ASP A 546 42.35 13.39 23.48
N GLY A 547 43.46 12.70 23.28
CA GLY A 547 43.92 12.19 21.98
C GLY A 547 44.62 13.20 21.10
N ALA A 548 44.88 14.41 21.60
CA ALA A 548 45.55 15.47 20.88
C ALA A 548 46.70 16.06 21.75
N VAL A 549 47.64 16.79 21.12
CA VAL A 549 48.66 17.54 21.87
C VAL A 549 48.18 18.97 22.07
N GLY A 550 47.95 19.36 23.32
CA GLY A 550 47.38 20.67 23.63
C GLY A 550 47.88 21.28 24.96
N TRP A 551 47.28 22.41 25.32
CA TRP A 551 47.56 23.05 26.61
C TRP A 551 47.09 22.22 27.80
N GLY A 552 46.12 21.33 27.60
CA GLY A 552 45.64 20.37 28.61
C GLY A 552 46.75 19.45 29.06
N ASP A 553 47.56 18.91 28.12
CA ASP A 553 48.69 18.04 28.40
C ASP A 553 49.77 18.75 29.24
N LEU A 554 50.09 19.99 28.88
CA LEU A 554 51.04 20.77 29.67
C LEU A 554 50.53 21.02 31.10
N GLY A 555 49.24 21.29 31.24
CA GLY A 555 48.57 21.43 32.54
C GLY A 555 48.62 20.15 33.37
N ALA A 556 48.36 18.99 32.75
CA ALA A 556 48.43 17.67 33.37
C ALA A 556 49.85 17.34 33.86
N VAL A 557 50.87 17.62 33.04
CA VAL A 557 52.29 17.45 33.43
C VAL A 557 52.65 18.35 34.59
N LEU A 558 52.30 19.63 34.54
CA LEU A 558 52.59 20.59 35.61
C LEU A 558 51.91 20.22 36.94
N LYS A 559 50.69 19.72 36.89
CA LYS A 559 49.96 19.23 38.06
C LYS A 559 50.63 18.03 38.70
N ASN A 560 51.13 17.09 37.90
CA ASN A 560 51.83 15.91 38.38
C ASN A 560 53.24 16.26 38.97
N LEU A 561 53.92 17.20 38.34
CA LEU A 561 55.18 17.73 38.89
C LEU A 561 55.01 18.45 40.26
N ARG A 562 53.91 19.18 40.45
CA ARG A 562 53.57 19.80 41.74
C ARG A 562 53.31 18.75 42.82
N LEU A 563 52.64 17.64 42.50
CA LEU A 563 52.43 16.56 43.46
C LEU A 563 53.73 15.85 43.86
N LEU A 564 54.67 15.67 42.93
CA LEU A 564 56.01 15.14 43.22
C LEU A 564 56.86 16.10 44.02
N GLY A 565 56.70 17.40 43.76
CA GLY A 565 57.43 18.46 44.54
C GLY A 565 56.92 18.62 45.97
N MET A 566 55.72 18.21 46.33
CA MET A 566 55.19 18.21 47.71
C MET A 566 55.69 17.06 48.57
N TRP A 567 56.37 16.05 47.97
CA TRP A 567 56.98 14.94 48.71
C TRP A 567 58.50 15.12 48.95
N MET A 568 59.08 16.23 48.50
CA MET A 568 60.52 16.56 48.73
C MET A 568 60.74 17.78 49.62
N ILE A 569 59.78 18.14 50.49
CA ILE A 569 59.96 19.12 51.57
C ILE A 569 59.69 18.46 52.93
#